data_bcd6d2750089d9b394026486a82314ee
#
_entry.id   bcd6d2750089d9b394026486a82314ee
#
_cell.length_a   1.000
_cell.length_b   1.000
_cell.length_c   1.000
_cell.angle_alpha   90.00
_cell.angle_beta   90.00
_cell.angle_gamma   90.00
#
_symmetry.space_group_name_H-M   'P 1'
#
loop_
_entity.id
_entity.type
_entity.pdbx_description
1 polymer ?
#
loop_
_entity_poly.entity_id
_entity_poly.type
_entity_poly.pdbx_seq_one_letter_code
_entity_poly.pdbx_strand_id
1 'polypeptide(L)'
;MKLGQILAVNYMRARLNLLAVISSRKAAEKAYKIFCTPFYRTRKEAPPVFKQGTPISLHIKGNTVNGFKWNSGGSKRVLIVHGFESSCKNFSVYIEALIEKGYEVIAFDAPGHGISGGKQITLPLYIEMITAIHFNVGVIQSFMAHSFGGLVVTHFIEKIPHENCRLALIAPLTETDTAITSFFKFLQLNEAVRAEFEKILQAKSGAPSAHFSIPRALRHIQAEILWAHDKYDDVTPLKDVEPVRAANYPNVSFLITEGLGHKKIYRNKRVIQAVVDFL
;
A
#
# COMPACT_ATOMS: atom_id res chain seq x y z
N MET A 1 0.12 12.81 -19.25
CA MET A 1 0.90 13.74 -18.38
C MET A 1 0.85 15.13 -18.97
N LYS A 2 0.83 16.20 -18.14
CA LYS A 2 0.94 17.59 -18.58
C LYS A 2 2.38 17.86 -19.05
N LEU A 3 2.60 18.80 -19.96
CA LEU A 3 3.92 19.11 -20.54
C LEU A 3 5.00 19.34 -19.47
N GLY A 4 4.70 20.10 -18.42
CA GLY A 4 5.64 20.33 -17.30
C GLY A 4 6.04 19.07 -16.54
N GLN A 5 5.13 18.07 -16.42
CA GLN A 5 5.44 16.78 -15.80
C GLN A 5 6.38 15.97 -16.70
N ILE A 6 6.18 16.00 -18.01
CA ILE A 6 7.07 15.33 -18.99
C ILE A 6 8.48 15.92 -18.91
N LEU A 7 8.62 17.23 -18.90
CA LEU A 7 9.90 17.91 -18.77
C LEU A 7 10.61 17.56 -17.46
N ALA A 8 9.89 17.55 -16.33
CA ALA A 8 10.44 17.20 -15.03
C ALA A 8 10.93 15.74 -14.99
N VAL A 9 10.18 14.80 -15.58
CA VAL A 9 10.59 13.40 -15.68
C VAL A 9 11.82 13.23 -16.56
N ASN A 10 11.86 13.89 -17.73
CA ASN A 10 13.02 13.82 -18.64
C ASN A 10 14.28 14.44 -18.00
N TYR A 11 14.15 15.54 -17.29
CA TYR A 11 15.25 16.11 -16.53
C TYR A 11 15.77 15.14 -15.43
N MET A 12 14.85 14.51 -14.70
CA MET A 12 15.21 13.53 -13.69
C MET A 12 15.91 12.30 -14.29
N ARG A 13 15.43 11.79 -15.43
CA ARG A 13 16.07 10.70 -16.19
C ARG A 13 17.48 11.07 -16.61
N ALA A 14 17.65 12.23 -17.26
CA ALA A 14 18.94 12.70 -17.73
C ALA A 14 19.95 12.83 -16.58
N ARG A 15 19.54 13.45 -15.46
CA ARG A 15 20.39 13.56 -14.26
C ARG A 15 20.82 12.24 -13.67
N LEU A 16 19.89 11.29 -13.56
CA LEU A 16 20.19 9.97 -12.99
C LEU A 16 21.10 9.16 -13.92
N ASN A 17 20.85 9.20 -15.22
CA ASN A 17 21.69 8.49 -16.19
C ASN A 17 23.10 9.09 -16.29
N LEU A 18 23.24 10.41 -16.23
CA LEU A 18 24.56 11.06 -16.14
C LEU A 18 25.29 10.63 -14.86
N LEU A 19 24.59 10.62 -13.73
CA LEU A 19 25.16 10.16 -12.45
C LEU A 19 25.54 8.67 -12.50
N ALA A 20 24.79 7.84 -13.23
CA ALA A 20 25.08 6.43 -13.41
C ALA A 20 26.38 6.18 -14.19
N VAL A 21 26.72 7.05 -15.14
CA VAL A 21 28.03 6.99 -15.84
C VAL A 21 29.18 7.24 -14.87
N ILE A 22 28.99 8.17 -13.91
CA ILE A 22 30.03 8.52 -12.93
C ILE A 22 30.10 7.46 -11.81
N SER A 23 28.94 7.03 -11.29
CA SER A 23 28.83 6.07 -10.19
C SER A 23 27.46 5.45 -10.13
N SER A 24 27.36 4.15 -10.45
CA SER A 24 26.13 3.38 -10.33
C SER A 24 25.58 3.39 -8.90
N ARG A 25 26.46 3.34 -7.88
CA ARG A 25 26.07 3.41 -6.48
C ARG A 25 25.40 4.74 -6.10
N LYS A 26 26.01 5.88 -6.50
CA LYS A 26 25.40 7.20 -6.22
C LYS A 26 24.06 7.37 -6.97
N ALA A 27 23.97 6.86 -8.20
CA ALA A 27 22.73 6.86 -8.96
C ALA A 27 21.66 6.01 -8.26
N ALA A 28 22.02 4.82 -7.75
CA ALA A 28 21.13 3.94 -7.00
C ALA A 28 20.66 4.56 -5.67
N GLU A 29 21.53 5.22 -4.92
CA GLU A 29 21.15 5.94 -3.69
C GLU A 29 20.12 7.05 -3.98
N LYS A 30 20.30 7.77 -5.09
CA LYS A 30 19.35 8.80 -5.53
C LYS A 30 18.04 8.19 -6.02
N ALA A 31 18.12 7.11 -6.81
CA ALA A 31 16.96 6.36 -7.28
C ALA A 31 16.14 5.80 -6.10
N TYR A 32 16.79 5.23 -5.09
CA TYR A 32 16.13 4.74 -3.89
C TYR A 32 15.37 5.85 -3.14
N LYS A 33 15.98 7.03 -2.99
CA LYS A 33 15.28 8.17 -2.39
C LYS A 33 14.04 8.56 -3.18
N ILE A 34 14.11 8.56 -4.52
CA ILE A 34 12.98 8.86 -5.40
C ILE A 34 11.91 7.77 -5.26
N PHE A 35 12.28 6.50 -5.30
CA PHE A 35 11.37 5.36 -5.16
C PHE A 35 10.54 5.43 -3.88
N CYS A 36 11.15 5.88 -2.79
CA CYS A 36 10.48 5.99 -1.48
C CYS A 36 9.74 7.32 -1.27
N THR A 37 9.80 8.27 -2.22
CA THR A 37 9.24 9.62 -2.04
C THR A 37 7.97 9.80 -2.87
N PRO A 38 6.79 9.96 -2.25
CA PRO A 38 5.58 10.33 -2.98
C PRO A 38 5.75 11.71 -3.65
N PHE A 39 5.49 11.79 -4.95
CA PHE A 39 5.52 13.06 -5.69
C PHE A 39 4.31 13.93 -5.40
N TYR A 40 3.19 13.30 -5.01
CA TYR A 40 1.94 13.99 -4.75
C TYR A 40 1.44 13.71 -3.35
N ARG A 41 1.07 14.77 -2.63
CA ARG A 41 0.23 14.68 -1.44
C ARG A 41 -1.18 15.11 -1.80
N THR A 42 -2.15 14.29 -1.45
CA THR A 42 -3.56 14.63 -1.62
C THR A 42 -3.89 15.85 -0.76
N ARG A 43 -4.22 16.99 -1.40
CA ARG A 43 -4.69 18.23 -0.78
C ARG A 43 -6.19 18.41 -0.93
N LYS A 44 -6.91 17.37 -1.33
CA LYS A 44 -8.36 17.41 -1.47
C LYS A 44 -9.02 17.73 -0.13
N GLU A 45 -10.10 18.47 -0.20
CA GLU A 45 -10.99 18.66 0.94
C GLU A 45 -11.42 17.30 1.51
N ALA A 46 -11.56 17.24 2.82
CA ALA A 46 -11.99 16.01 3.47
C ALA A 46 -13.47 15.76 3.19
N PRO A 47 -13.86 14.53 2.78
CA PRO A 47 -15.26 14.15 2.65
C PRO A 47 -16.05 14.38 3.96
N PRO A 48 -17.38 14.55 3.90
CA PRO A 48 -18.18 14.90 5.08
C PRO A 48 -18.01 13.97 6.28
N VAL A 49 -17.84 12.66 6.06
CA VAL A 49 -17.63 11.66 7.11
C VAL A 49 -16.40 11.97 8.01
N PHE A 50 -15.40 12.67 7.49
CA PHE A 50 -14.23 13.07 8.26
C PHE A 50 -14.52 14.10 9.36
N LYS A 51 -15.64 14.86 9.25
CA LYS A 51 -16.09 15.76 10.31
C LYS A 51 -16.59 15.01 11.55
N GLN A 52 -16.99 13.76 11.38
CA GLN A 52 -17.46 12.88 12.46
C GLN A 52 -16.32 12.04 13.06
N GLY A 53 -15.17 11.99 12.42
CA GLY A 53 -14.02 11.22 12.87
C GLY A 53 -13.25 11.91 13.99
N THR A 54 -12.89 11.16 15.01
CA THR A 54 -11.99 11.62 16.06
C THR A 54 -10.54 11.58 15.54
N PRO A 55 -9.81 12.70 15.49
CA PRO A 55 -8.41 12.71 15.07
C PRO A 55 -7.54 11.88 16.02
N ILE A 56 -6.57 11.16 15.44
CA ILE A 56 -5.56 10.40 16.19
C ILE A 56 -4.18 10.73 15.60
N SER A 57 -3.18 10.82 16.47
CA SER A 57 -1.78 11.03 16.05
C SER A 57 -0.87 10.08 16.79
N LEU A 58 0.12 9.52 16.09
CA LEU A 58 1.18 8.68 16.65
C LEU A 58 2.55 9.19 16.18
N HIS A 59 3.57 8.93 16.98
CA HIS A 59 4.97 9.22 16.61
C HIS A 59 5.70 7.93 16.29
N ILE A 60 6.18 7.79 15.05
CA ILE A 60 6.80 6.57 14.55
C ILE A 60 8.10 6.92 13.83
N LYS A 61 9.23 6.48 14.38
CA LYS A 61 10.57 6.72 13.79
C LYS A 61 10.79 8.18 13.35
N GLY A 62 10.46 9.12 14.24
CA GLY A 62 10.63 10.55 13.98
C GLY A 62 9.58 11.18 13.04
N ASN A 63 8.55 10.45 12.65
CA ASN A 63 7.44 10.95 11.86
C ASN A 63 6.17 11.04 12.71
N THR A 64 5.48 12.17 12.65
CA THR A 64 4.09 12.25 13.15
C THR A 64 3.18 11.67 12.07
N VAL A 65 2.46 10.60 12.39
CA VAL A 65 1.43 10.02 11.52
C VAL A 65 0.06 10.36 12.06
N ASN A 66 -0.80 10.83 11.19
CA ASN A 66 -2.12 11.34 11.53
C ASN A 66 -3.19 10.49 10.87
N GLY A 67 -4.29 10.29 11.57
CA GLY A 67 -5.43 9.52 11.11
C GLY A 67 -6.68 9.88 11.86
N PHE A 68 -7.69 9.06 11.68
CA PHE A 68 -9.00 9.24 12.29
C PHE A 68 -9.55 7.90 12.76
N LYS A 69 -10.41 7.98 13.77
CA LYS A 69 -11.22 6.90 14.30
C LYS A 69 -12.68 7.29 14.28
N TRP A 70 -13.53 6.40 13.83
CA TRP A 70 -14.97 6.54 13.80
C TRP A 70 -15.64 5.43 14.62
N ASN A 71 -16.82 5.72 15.13
CA ASN A 71 -17.67 4.77 15.87
C ASN A 71 -16.89 4.05 16.98
N SER A 72 -16.25 4.82 17.86
CA SER A 72 -15.45 4.28 18.98
C SER A 72 -16.30 3.37 19.87
N GLY A 73 -15.80 2.17 20.15
CA GLY A 73 -16.52 1.14 20.91
C GLY A 73 -17.40 0.24 20.05
N GLY A 74 -17.32 0.32 18.75
CA GLY A 74 -17.93 -0.64 17.82
C GLY A 74 -17.50 -2.07 18.11
N SER A 75 -18.37 -3.03 17.80
CA SER A 75 -18.19 -4.47 18.15
C SER A 75 -16.97 -5.13 17.50
N LYS A 76 -16.54 -4.60 16.38
CA LYS A 76 -15.37 -5.05 15.61
C LYS A 76 -14.55 -3.85 15.15
N ARG A 77 -13.24 -4.05 14.96
CA ARG A 77 -12.34 -3.02 14.45
C ARG A 77 -11.86 -3.34 13.07
N VAL A 78 -11.83 -2.30 12.21
CA VAL A 78 -11.26 -2.40 10.87
C VAL A 78 -10.24 -1.28 10.63
N LEU A 79 -9.07 -1.66 10.10
CA LEU A 79 -8.04 -0.72 9.68
C LEU A 79 -8.04 -0.62 8.14
N ILE A 80 -8.19 0.60 7.65
CA ILE A 80 -8.09 0.91 6.21
C ILE A 80 -6.68 1.42 5.91
N VAL A 81 -5.98 0.75 4.97
CA VAL A 81 -4.59 1.01 4.62
C VAL A 81 -4.49 1.39 3.14
N HIS A 82 -4.10 2.63 2.89
CA HIS A 82 -4.01 3.17 1.54
C HIS A 82 -2.72 2.80 0.80
N GLY A 83 -2.71 2.95 -0.51
CA GLY A 83 -1.54 2.73 -1.37
C GLY A 83 -0.61 3.95 -1.48
N PHE A 84 0.46 3.80 -2.27
CA PHE A 84 1.40 4.88 -2.57
C PHE A 84 0.69 6.04 -3.30
N GLU A 85 1.08 7.29 -2.99
CA GLU A 85 0.44 8.52 -3.51
C GLU A 85 -1.07 8.63 -3.29
N SER A 86 -1.59 7.95 -2.26
CA SER A 86 -2.98 7.96 -1.86
C SER A 86 -3.17 8.61 -0.48
N SER A 87 -4.35 8.47 0.10
CA SER A 87 -4.71 8.99 1.43
C SER A 87 -5.94 8.26 1.93
N CYS A 88 -6.14 8.20 3.23
CA CYS A 88 -7.34 7.66 3.87
C CYS A 88 -8.63 8.32 3.36
N LYS A 89 -8.58 9.58 2.94
CA LYS A 89 -9.72 10.31 2.35
C LYS A 89 -10.31 9.68 1.09
N ASN A 90 -9.54 8.87 0.38
CA ASN A 90 -10.00 8.20 -0.83
C ASN A 90 -10.97 7.03 -0.55
N PHE A 91 -11.11 6.64 0.72
CA PHE A 91 -11.90 5.49 1.17
C PHE A 91 -13.15 5.88 1.96
N SER A 92 -13.62 7.12 1.84
CA SER A 92 -14.80 7.64 2.58
C SER A 92 -16.04 6.76 2.44
N VAL A 93 -16.31 6.24 1.25
CA VAL A 93 -17.48 5.36 1.01
C VAL A 93 -17.38 4.05 1.81
N TYR A 94 -16.17 3.49 1.96
CA TYR A 94 -15.97 2.31 2.82
C TYR A 94 -16.11 2.66 4.30
N ILE A 95 -15.59 3.83 4.70
CA ILE A 95 -15.71 4.32 6.08
C ILE A 95 -17.18 4.43 6.46
N GLU A 96 -17.99 5.09 5.63
CA GLU A 96 -19.43 5.26 5.83
C GLU A 96 -20.15 3.91 5.95
N ALA A 97 -19.95 3.01 4.99
CA ALA A 97 -20.61 1.70 4.97
C ALA A 97 -20.18 0.79 6.16
N LEU A 98 -18.92 0.86 6.59
CA LEU A 98 -18.45 0.08 7.73
C LEU A 98 -18.95 0.66 9.06
N ILE A 99 -19.12 1.98 9.18
CA ILE A 99 -19.76 2.60 10.34
C ILE A 99 -21.23 2.13 10.44
N GLU A 100 -21.96 2.13 9.33
CA GLU A 100 -23.34 1.63 9.27
C GLU A 100 -23.47 0.16 9.70
N LYS A 101 -22.42 -0.66 9.43
CA LYS A 101 -22.33 -2.04 9.91
C LYS A 101 -21.86 -2.18 11.37
N GLY A 102 -21.67 -1.06 12.08
CA GLY A 102 -21.28 -1.08 13.50
C GLY A 102 -19.78 -1.24 13.78
N TYR A 103 -18.91 -1.14 12.77
CA TYR A 103 -17.46 -1.22 12.96
C TYR A 103 -16.90 0.05 13.63
N GLU A 104 -15.93 -0.12 14.52
CA GLU A 104 -14.96 0.93 14.82
C GLU A 104 -13.97 0.98 13.65
N VAL A 105 -14.03 2.06 12.86
CA VAL A 105 -13.21 2.23 11.67
C VAL A 105 -11.99 3.09 12.00
N ILE A 106 -10.82 2.66 11.56
CA ILE A 106 -9.55 3.34 11.77
C ILE A 106 -8.88 3.53 10.42
N ALA A 107 -8.42 4.75 10.14
CA ALA A 107 -7.66 5.03 8.94
C ALA A 107 -6.61 6.11 9.19
N PHE A 108 -5.40 5.90 8.74
CA PHE A 108 -4.27 6.81 8.86
C PHE A 108 -3.69 7.14 7.49
N ASP A 109 -3.09 8.32 7.39
CA ASP A 109 -2.20 8.63 6.29
C ASP A 109 -0.77 8.15 6.64
N ALA A 110 -0.13 7.45 5.71
CA ALA A 110 1.25 6.98 5.88
C ALA A 110 2.26 8.16 5.92
N PRO A 111 3.47 7.97 6.46
CA PRO A 111 4.53 8.97 6.34
C PRO A 111 4.71 9.47 4.91
N GLY A 112 4.84 10.78 4.74
CA GLY A 112 4.92 11.39 3.42
C GLY A 112 3.59 11.58 2.67
N HIS A 113 2.46 11.10 3.21
CA HIS A 113 1.15 11.16 2.58
C HIS A 113 0.16 12.04 3.35
N GLY A 114 -0.88 12.49 2.65
CA GLY A 114 -2.02 13.21 3.22
C GLY A 114 -1.64 14.26 4.27
N ILE A 115 -2.18 14.11 5.47
CA ILE A 115 -1.93 15.01 6.61
C ILE A 115 -0.80 14.54 7.54
N SER A 116 -0.17 13.40 7.26
CA SER A 116 0.95 12.89 8.05
C SER A 116 2.26 13.62 7.75
N GLY A 117 3.17 13.62 8.72
CA GLY A 117 4.53 14.15 8.59
C GLY A 117 5.43 13.28 7.70
N GLY A 118 6.71 13.62 7.68
CA GLY A 118 7.69 12.90 6.88
C GLY A 118 7.69 13.28 5.40
N LYS A 119 8.64 12.70 4.65
CA LYS A 119 8.82 12.93 3.21
C LYS A 119 8.87 11.62 2.42
N GLN A 120 9.17 10.52 3.09
CA GLN A 120 9.39 9.22 2.46
C GLN A 120 8.63 8.14 3.21
N ILE A 121 8.33 7.08 2.47
CA ILE A 121 7.78 5.83 3.00
C ILE A 121 8.57 4.66 2.45
N THR A 122 8.93 3.72 3.31
CA THR A 122 9.49 2.43 2.92
C THR A 122 8.56 1.33 3.39
N LEU A 123 8.67 0.14 2.81
CA LEU A 123 7.86 -1.00 3.26
C LEU A 123 8.06 -1.30 4.75
N PRO A 124 9.30 -1.39 5.30
CA PRO A 124 9.50 -1.59 6.73
C PRO A 124 8.87 -0.49 7.59
N LEU A 125 9.03 0.78 7.22
CA LEU A 125 8.45 1.89 7.97
C LEU A 125 6.92 1.84 7.99
N TYR A 126 6.30 1.41 6.89
CA TYR A 126 4.84 1.30 6.83
C TYR A 126 4.35 0.09 7.64
N ILE A 127 5.05 -1.04 7.63
CA ILE A 127 4.76 -2.18 8.50
C ILE A 127 4.89 -1.77 9.98
N GLU A 128 5.95 -1.06 10.37
CA GLU A 128 6.10 -0.53 11.74
C GLU A 128 4.95 0.39 12.13
N MET A 129 4.50 1.23 11.20
CA MET A 129 3.34 2.09 11.42
C MET A 129 2.07 1.27 11.70
N ILE A 130 1.77 0.26 10.89
CA ILE A 130 0.61 -0.61 11.11
C ILE A 130 0.73 -1.33 12.45
N THR A 131 1.92 -1.83 12.77
CA THR A 131 2.23 -2.46 14.05
C THR A 131 1.94 -1.52 15.22
N ALA A 132 2.45 -0.29 15.16
CA ALA A 132 2.22 0.71 16.20
C ALA A 132 0.74 1.08 16.34
N ILE A 133 0.01 1.23 15.23
CA ILE A 133 -1.44 1.47 15.25
C ILE A 133 -2.14 0.32 15.95
N HIS A 134 -1.89 -0.94 15.53
CA HIS A 134 -2.52 -2.13 16.11
C HIS A 134 -2.36 -2.20 17.62
N PHE A 135 -1.15 -1.96 18.14
CA PHE A 135 -0.90 -2.01 19.57
C PHE A 135 -1.47 -0.80 20.34
N ASN A 136 -1.57 0.38 19.72
CA ASN A 136 -2.10 1.57 20.39
C ASN A 136 -3.63 1.64 20.43
N VAL A 137 -4.30 1.15 19.38
CA VAL A 137 -5.78 1.19 19.32
C VAL A 137 -6.43 -0.09 19.84
N GLY A 138 -5.62 -1.10 20.19
CA GLY A 138 -6.06 -2.44 20.57
C GLY A 138 -6.24 -3.38 19.36
N VAL A 139 -6.55 -4.63 19.64
CA VAL A 139 -6.59 -5.70 18.62
C VAL A 139 -7.52 -5.34 17.45
N ILE A 140 -6.96 -5.40 16.25
CA ILE A 140 -7.68 -5.20 14.98
C ILE A 140 -7.81 -6.57 14.32
N GLN A 141 -9.04 -6.98 14.01
CA GLN A 141 -9.32 -8.27 13.37
C GLN A 141 -9.62 -8.13 11.87
N SER A 142 -10.00 -6.93 11.41
CA SER A 142 -10.35 -6.71 10.02
C SER A 142 -9.44 -5.66 9.37
N PHE A 143 -8.98 -5.94 8.16
CA PHE A 143 -8.11 -5.06 7.41
C PHE A 143 -8.64 -4.90 5.98
N MET A 144 -8.68 -3.67 5.51
CA MET A 144 -8.92 -3.34 4.12
C MET A 144 -7.72 -2.60 3.58
N ALA A 145 -7.14 -3.09 2.49
CA ALA A 145 -5.93 -2.51 1.95
C ALA A 145 -5.93 -2.41 0.42
N HIS A 146 -5.39 -1.32 -0.10
CA HIS A 146 -5.28 -1.07 -1.53
C HIS A 146 -3.82 -0.93 -1.96
N SER A 147 -3.46 -1.54 -3.10
CA SER A 147 -2.16 -1.35 -3.76
C SER A 147 -0.98 -1.66 -2.83
N PHE A 148 -0.04 -0.74 -2.65
CA PHE A 148 1.10 -0.87 -1.72
C PHE A 148 0.66 -1.20 -0.29
N GLY A 149 -0.47 -0.63 0.18
CA GLY A 149 -1.05 -0.97 1.47
C GLY A 149 -1.37 -2.46 1.61
N GLY A 150 -1.75 -3.14 0.52
CA GLY A 150 -2.00 -4.58 0.49
C GLY A 150 -0.75 -5.40 0.80
N LEU A 151 0.39 -5.07 0.17
CA LEU A 151 1.67 -5.69 0.48
C LEU A 151 2.06 -5.48 1.95
N VAL A 152 1.91 -4.24 2.44
CA VAL A 152 2.24 -3.86 3.83
C VAL A 152 1.43 -4.67 4.83
N VAL A 153 0.09 -4.71 4.68
CA VAL A 153 -0.78 -5.42 5.62
C VAL A 153 -0.54 -6.92 5.59
N THR A 154 -0.31 -7.50 4.42
CA THR A 154 0.02 -8.93 4.31
C THR A 154 1.27 -9.28 5.10
N HIS A 155 2.35 -8.49 4.98
CA HIS A 155 3.56 -8.69 5.77
C HIS A 155 3.45 -8.34 7.25
N PHE A 156 2.49 -7.51 7.63
CA PHE A 156 2.14 -7.28 9.04
C PHE A 156 1.40 -8.49 9.61
N ILE A 157 0.36 -8.98 8.91
CA ILE A 157 -0.47 -10.12 9.36
C ILE A 157 0.38 -11.39 9.53
N GLU A 158 1.35 -11.64 8.65
CA GLU A 158 2.28 -12.77 8.77
C GLU A 158 3.00 -12.82 10.13
N LYS A 159 3.07 -11.70 10.87
CA LYS A 159 3.85 -11.56 12.12
C LYS A 159 3.01 -11.53 13.40
N ILE A 160 1.70 -11.62 13.30
CA ILE A 160 0.78 -11.60 14.44
C ILE A 160 -0.12 -12.85 14.43
N PRO A 161 -0.75 -13.21 15.55
CA PRO A 161 -1.85 -14.20 15.53
C PRO A 161 -2.96 -13.71 14.60
N HIS A 162 -3.35 -14.52 13.62
CA HIS A 162 -4.20 -14.05 12.52
C HIS A 162 -5.30 -15.03 12.07
N GLU A 163 -5.52 -16.13 12.81
CA GLU A 163 -6.51 -17.16 12.47
C GLU A 163 -7.93 -16.59 12.41
N ASN A 164 -8.19 -15.55 13.21
CA ASN A 164 -9.48 -14.86 13.26
C ASN A 164 -9.48 -13.52 12.51
N CYS A 165 -8.44 -13.25 11.70
CA CYS A 165 -8.36 -12.01 10.93
C CYS A 165 -9.06 -12.15 9.58
N ARG A 166 -9.61 -11.03 9.11
CA ARG A 166 -10.14 -10.85 7.75
C ARG A 166 -9.36 -9.78 7.01
N LEU A 167 -8.96 -10.09 5.79
CA LEU A 167 -8.15 -9.21 4.96
C LEU A 167 -8.79 -9.00 3.59
N ALA A 168 -9.32 -7.80 3.35
CA ALA A 168 -9.79 -7.40 2.02
C ALA A 168 -8.65 -6.69 1.27
N LEU A 169 -8.11 -7.36 0.26
CA LEU A 169 -7.07 -6.84 -0.64
C LEU A 169 -7.71 -6.31 -1.92
N ILE A 170 -7.46 -5.07 -2.27
CA ILE A 170 -7.97 -4.44 -3.50
C ILE A 170 -6.78 -4.04 -4.35
N ALA A 171 -6.60 -4.68 -5.51
CA ALA A 171 -5.49 -4.46 -6.43
C ALA A 171 -4.14 -4.34 -5.67
N PRO A 172 -3.77 -5.29 -4.78
CA PRO A 172 -2.57 -5.16 -3.98
C PRO A 172 -1.32 -5.19 -4.85
N LEU A 173 -0.25 -4.51 -4.40
CA LEU A 173 1.08 -4.74 -4.94
C LEU A 173 1.53 -6.14 -4.53
N THR A 174 1.49 -7.07 -5.47
CA THR A 174 1.71 -8.51 -5.21
C THR A 174 3.18 -8.83 -5.08
N GLU A 175 4.01 -8.25 -5.95
CA GLU A 175 5.46 -8.48 -6.03
C GLU A 175 6.23 -7.17 -5.98
N THR A 176 7.17 -7.06 -5.05
CA THR A 176 8.05 -5.87 -4.97
C THR A 176 8.93 -5.73 -6.21
N ASP A 177 9.37 -6.86 -6.80
CA ASP A 177 10.20 -6.84 -8.01
C ASP A 177 9.47 -6.22 -9.21
N THR A 178 8.16 -6.43 -9.34
CA THR A 178 7.35 -5.78 -10.39
C THR A 178 7.34 -4.25 -10.23
N ALA A 179 7.23 -3.75 -9.00
CA ALA A 179 7.29 -2.31 -8.73
C ALA A 179 8.69 -1.74 -9.06
N ILE A 180 9.76 -2.44 -8.68
CA ILE A 180 11.15 -2.05 -8.97
C ILE A 180 11.38 -2.06 -10.48
N THR A 181 11.00 -3.12 -11.17
CA THR A 181 11.14 -3.26 -12.62
C THR A 181 10.40 -2.12 -13.36
N SER A 182 9.18 -1.82 -12.96
CA SER A 182 8.38 -0.72 -13.52
C SER A 182 9.05 0.64 -13.27
N PHE A 183 9.60 0.86 -12.08
CA PHE A 183 10.32 2.07 -11.72
C PHE A 183 11.61 2.25 -12.54
N PHE A 184 12.42 1.19 -12.71
CA PHE A 184 13.63 1.21 -13.52
C PHE A 184 13.34 1.45 -14.99
N LYS A 185 12.31 0.79 -15.53
CA LYS A 185 11.82 1.04 -16.90
C LYS A 185 11.35 2.50 -17.07
N PHE A 186 10.58 3.00 -16.10
CA PHE A 186 10.11 4.40 -16.12
C PHE A 186 11.26 5.39 -16.11
N LEU A 187 12.32 5.17 -15.33
CA LEU A 187 13.49 6.06 -15.26
C LEU A 187 14.56 5.76 -16.31
N GLN A 188 14.42 4.66 -17.06
CA GLN A 188 15.40 4.22 -18.07
C GLN A 188 16.80 3.98 -17.47
N LEU A 189 16.86 3.40 -16.27
CA LEU A 189 18.11 3.11 -15.57
C LEU A 189 18.62 1.72 -15.96
N ASN A 190 19.95 1.55 -15.98
CA ASN A 190 20.61 0.33 -16.38
C ASN A 190 20.76 -0.70 -15.24
N GLU A 191 21.15 -1.93 -15.58
CA GLU A 191 21.30 -3.05 -14.64
C GLU A 191 22.38 -2.83 -13.59
N ALA A 192 23.44 -2.08 -13.87
CA ALA A 192 24.48 -1.77 -12.89
C ALA A 192 23.90 -0.90 -11.74
N VAL A 193 23.03 0.05 -12.07
CA VAL A 193 22.31 0.86 -11.06
C VAL A 193 21.30 -0.02 -10.32
N ARG A 194 20.62 -0.95 -11.00
CA ARG A 194 19.69 -1.89 -10.38
C ARG A 194 20.36 -2.77 -9.34
N ALA A 195 21.51 -3.35 -9.67
CA ALA A 195 22.26 -4.20 -8.74
C ALA A 195 22.65 -3.44 -7.45
N GLU A 196 23.10 -2.19 -7.56
CA GLU A 196 23.40 -1.35 -6.40
C GLU A 196 22.14 -0.94 -5.62
N PHE A 197 21.02 -0.68 -6.33
CA PHE A 197 19.74 -0.38 -5.72
C PHE A 197 19.23 -1.54 -4.86
N GLU A 198 19.31 -2.78 -5.35
CA GLU A 198 18.93 -4.00 -4.60
C GLU A 198 19.77 -4.16 -3.34
N LYS A 199 21.09 -3.91 -3.38
CA LYS A 199 21.95 -3.92 -2.20
C LYS A 199 21.49 -2.88 -1.17
N ILE A 200 21.15 -1.67 -1.61
CA ILE A 200 20.65 -0.60 -0.73
C ILE A 200 19.30 -0.99 -0.12
N LEU A 201 18.40 -1.54 -0.93
CA LEU A 201 17.10 -2.00 -0.48
C LEU A 201 17.27 -3.08 0.59
N GLN A 202 18.05 -4.11 0.31
CA GLN A 202 18.32 -5.19 1.25
C GLN A 202 18.94 -4.69 2.55
N ALA A 203 19.92 -3.80 2.49
CA ALA A 203 20.55 -3.23 3.69
C ALA A 203 19.56 -2.42 4.54
N LYS A 204 18.55 -1.79 3.92
CA LYS A 204 17.56 -0.97 4.64
C LYS A 204 16.33 -1.75 5.10
N SER A 205 15.96 -2.81 4.42
CA SER A 205 14.78 -3.61 4.73
C SER A 205 15.09 -4.88 5.52
N GLY A 206 16.36 -5.27 5.59
CA GLY A 206 16.81 -6.50 6.26
C GLY A 206 16.64 -7.78 5.43
N ALA A 207 16.08 -7.68 4.21
CA ALA A 207 15.87 -8.81 3.32
C ALA A 207 15.90 -8.36 1.85
N PRO A 208 16.17 -9.27 0.89
CA PRO A 208 16.11 -8.95 -0.54
C PRO A 208 14.67 -8.63 -0.98
N SER A 209 14.53 -7.92 -2.11
CA SER A 209 13.21 -7.52 -2.65
C SER A 209 12.25 -8.70 -2.83
N ALA A 210 12.74 -9.83 -3.29
CA ALA A 210 11.96 -11.05 -3.48
C ALA A 210 11.36 -11.62 -2.18
N HIS A 211 11.89 -11.28 -1.01
CA HIS A 211 11.27 -11.64 0.28
C HIS A 211 9.91 -10.96 0.46
N PHE A 212 9.75 -9.75 -0.08
CA PHE A 212 8.54 -8.98 0.05
C PHE A 212 7.58 -9.27 -1.11
N SER A 213 6.95 -10.43 -1.02
CA SER A 213 6.04 -11.03 -1.99
C SER A 213 4.80 -11.53 -1.26
N ILE A 214 3.60 -11.20 -1.75
CA ILE A 214 2.35 -11.71 -1.17
C ILE A 214 2.25 -13.23 -1.35
N PRO A 215 2.52 -13.83 -2.53
CA PRO A 215 2.55 -15.29 -2.70
C PRO A 215 3.44 -16.02 -1.70
N ARG A 216 4.61 -15.42 -1.35
CA ARG A 216 5.48 -15.98 -0.33
C ARG A 216 4.84 -15.92 1.07
N ALA A 217 4.31 -14.75 1.44
CA ALA A 217 3.72 -14.53 2.76
C ALA A 217 2.47 -15.41 3.00
N LEU A 218 1.65 -15.62 1.97
CA LEU A 218 0.41 -16.41 2.06
C LEU A 218 0.64 -17.86 2.49
N ARG A 219 1.83 -18.41 2.30
CA ARG A 219 2.18 -19.77 2.77
C ARG A 219 2.09 -19.92 4.29
N HIS A 220 2.10 -18.80 5.01
CA HIS A 220 2.10 -18.74 6.47
C HIS A 220 0.86 -18.00 7.03
N ILE A 221 -0.09 -17.62 6.17
CA ILE A 221 -1.27 -16.85 6.57
C ILE A 221 -2.52 -17.72 6.50
N GLN A 222 -3.23 -17.82 7.64
CA GLN A 222 -4.51 -18.53 7.79
C GLN A 222 -5.71 -17.59 7.82
N ALA A 223 -5.47 -16.27 7.88
CA ALA A 223 -6.53 -15.27 7.81
C ALA A 223 -7.41 -15.47 6.57
N GLU A 224 -8.72 -15.22 6.72
CA GLU A 224 -9.64 -15.18 5.58
C GLU A 224 -9.33 -13.99 4.68
N ILE A 225 -9.23 -14.21 3.37
CA ILE A 225 -8.82 -13.18 2.41
C ILE A 225 -9.84 -13.06 1.27
N LEU A 226 -10.34 -11.84 1.06
CA LEU A 226 -11.01 -11.45 -0.18
C LEU A 226 -10.03 -10.64 -1.04
N TRP A 227 -9.73 -11.11 -2.23
CA TRP A 227 -8.83 -10.45 -3.17
C TRP A 227 -9.60 -9.92 -4.39
N ALA A 228 -9.83 -8.62 -4.44
CA ALA A 228 -10.41 -7.95 -5.60
C ALA A 228 -9.31 -7.47 -6.54
N HIS A 229 -9.35 -7.87 -7.82
CA HIS A 229 -8.35 -7.48 -8.82
C HIS A 229 -8.99 -7.24 -10.19
N ASP A 230 -8.44 -6.29 -10.96
CA ASP A 230 -8.90 -6.05 -12.32
C ASP A 230 -7.98 -6.71 -13.35
N LYS A 231 -8.58 -7.34 -14.35
CA LYS A 231 -7.85 -8.04 -15.42
C LYS A 231 -6.87 -7.13 -16.17
N TYR A 232 -7.21 -5.86 -16.29
CA TYR A 232 -6.43 -4.87 -17.04
C TYR A 232 -5.75 -3.85 -16.11
N ASP A 233 -5.36 -4.29 -14.90
CA ASP A 233 -4.55 -3.46 -14.02
C ASP A 233 -3.13 -3.34 -14.59
N ASP A 234 -2.76 -2.12 -14.97
CA ASP A 234 -1.47 -1.77 -15.56
C ASP A 234 -0.40 -1.36 -14.54
N VAL A 235 -0.79 -1.21 -13.27
CA VAL A 235 0.09 -0.85 -12.15
C VAL A 235 0.52 -2.08 -11.35
N THR A 236 -0.46 -2.91 -10.97
CA THR A 236 -0.25 -4.19 -10.29
C THR A 236 -0.86 -5.29 -11.17
N PRO A 237 -0.10 -5.84 -12.12
CA PRO A 237 -0.66 -6.69 -13.17
C PRO A 237 -1.19 -8.02 -12.64
N LEU A 238 -2.33 -8.47 -13.18
CA LEU A 238 -2.98 -9.73 -12.78
C LEU A 238 -2.05 -10.95 -12.88
N LYS A 239 -1.06 -10.92 -13.79
CA LYS A 239 -0.07 -11.99 -13.93
C LYS A 239 0.68 -12.30 -12.61
N ASP A 240 0.88 -11.29 -11.75
CA ASP A 240 1.54 -11.48 -10.47
C ASP A 240 0.63 -12.17 -9.45
N VAL A 241 -0.68 -12.16 -9.67
CA VAL A 241 -1.71 -12.81 -8.85
C VAL A 241 -1.96 -14.27 -9.27
N GLU A 242 -1.66 -14.62 -10.54
CA GLU A 242 -1.93 -15.97 -11.07
C GLU A 242 -1.28 -17.11 -10.26
N PRO A 243 -0.07 -16.98 -9.71
CA PRO A 243 0.51 -18.02 -8.85
C PRO A 243 -0.36 -18.29 -7.59
N VAL A 244 -0.96 -17.24 -7.00
CA VAL A 244 -1.86 -17.39 -5.84
C VAL A 244 -3.18 -18.05 -6.26
N ARG A 245 -3.72 -17.67 -7.40
CA ARG A 245 -4.95 -18.27 -7.96
C ARG A 245 -4.75 -19.75 -8.29
N ALA A 246 -3.62 -20.09 -8.91
CA ALA A 246 -3.27 -21.47 -9.24
C ALA A 246 -3.03 -22.34 -8.02
N ALA A 247 -2.50 -21.77 -6.93
CA ALA A 247 -2.28 -22.48 -5.66
C ALA A 247 -3.59 -22.82 -4.93
N ASN A 248 -4.71 -22.18 -5.29
CA ASN A 248 -6.06 -22.46 -4.77
C ASN A 248 -6.12 -22.55 -3.25
N TYR A 249 -5.60 -21.55 -2.55
CA TYR A 249 -5.64 -21.49 -1.09
C TYR A 249 -7.08 -21.49 -0.58
N PRO A 250 -7.46 -22.36 0.38
CA PRO A 250 -8.85 -22.49 0.85
C PRO A 250 -9.39 -21.24 1.55
N ASN A 251 -8.49 -20.42 2.10
CA ASN A 251 -8.81 -19.17 2.80
C ASN A 251 -8.73 -17.93 1.91
N VAL A 252 -8.54 -18.08 0.59
CA VAL A 252 -8.45 -16.94 -0.35
C VAL A 252 -9.56 -17.02 -1.38
N SER A 253 -10.44 -16.03 -1.38
CA SER A 253 -11.48 -15.85 -2.40
C SER A 253 -11.14 -14.69 -3.34
N PHE A 254 -11.50 -14.82 -4.63
CA PHE A 254 -11.18 -13.82 -5.64
C PHE A 254 -12.43 -13.15 -6.21
N LEU A 255 -12.38 -11.83 -6.36
CA LEU A 255 -13.31 -11.02 -7.13
C LEU A 255 -12.57 -10.39 -8.31
N ILE A 256 -12.60 -11.04 -9.46
CA ILE A 256 -11.97 -10.50 -10.67
C ILE A 256 -12.95 -9.59 -11.38
N THR A 257 -12.48 -8.39 -11.71
CA THR A 257 -13.22 -7.40 -12.51
C THR A 257 -12.53 -7.17 -13.85
N GLU A 258 -13.22 -6.49 -14.76
CA GLU A 258 -12.71 -6.20 -16.10
C GLU A 258 -13.00 -4.76 -16.48
N GLY A 259 -11.97 -4.03 -16.94
CA GLY A 259 -12.08 -2.65 -17.42
C GLY A 259 -12.11 -1.54 -16.36
N LEU A 260 -11.87 -1.88 -15.10
CA LEU A 260 -11.76 -0.89 -14.02
C LEU A 260 -10.33 -0.38 -13.84
N GLY A 261 -9.34 -1.25 -14.06
CA GLY A 261 -7.93 -0.95 -13.82
C GLY A 261 -7.64 -0.58 -12.36
N HIS A 262 -6.42 -0.14 -12.09
CA HIS A 262 -5.91 0.08 -10.73
C HIS A 262 -6.68 1.11 -9.89
N LYS A 263 -7.15 2.19 -10.51
CA LYS A 263 -7.70 3.35 -9.79
C LYS A 263 -9.23 3.38 -9.70
N LYS A 264 -9.94 2.65 -10.56
CA LYS A 264 -11.40 2.63 -10.54
C LYS A 264 -11.94 1.46 -9.73
N ILE A 265 -11.17 0.38 -9.58
CA ILE A 265 -11.59 -0.84 -8.90
C ILE A 265 -12.08 -0.56 -7.47
N TYR A 266 -11.34 0.18 -6.65
CA TYR A 266 -11.74 0.49 -5.28
C TYR A 266 -12.89 1.50 -5.16
N ARG A 267 -13.36 2.06 -6.29
CA ARG A 267 -14.53 2.97 -6.36
C ARG A 267 -15.75 2.29 -6.96
N ASN A 268 -15.60 1.07 -7.42
CA ASN A 268 -16.70 0.32 -8.04
C ASN A 268 -17.68 -0.17 -6.97
N LYS A 269 -18.98 0.08 -7.16
CA LYS A 269 -20.02 -0.28 -6.20
C LYS A 269 -20.04 -1.78 -5.85
N ARG A 270 -19.86 -2.66 -6.85
CA ARG A 270 -19.81 -4.12 -6.63
C ARG A 270 -18.63 -4.52 -5.75
N VAL A 271 -17.47 -3.91 -5.98
CA VAL A 271 -16.26 -4.17 -5.17
C VAL A 271 -16.44 -3.64 -3.75
N ILE A 272 -16.99 -2.42 -3.61
CA ILE A 272 -17.28 -1.83 -2.30
C ILE A 272 -18.20 -2.76 -1.52
N GLN A 273 -19.32 -3.17 -2.11
CA GLN A 273 -20.30 -4.05 -1.45
C GLN A 273 -19.65 -5.38 -1.04
N ALA A 274 -18.93 -6.05 -1.95
CA ALA A 274 -18.26 -7.31 -1.66
C ALA A 274 -17.24 -7.21 -0.52
N VAL A 275 -16.45 -6.12 -0.48
CA VAL A 275 -15.48 -5.89 0.60
C VAL A 275 -16.17 -5.61 1.93
N VAL A 276 -17.21 -4.78 1.92
CA VAL A 276 -17.98 -4.44 3.14
C VAL A 276 -18.74 -5.65 3.68
N ASP A 277 -19.24 -6.53 2.81
CA ASP A 277 -19.93 -7.75 3.23
C ASP A 277 -18.99 -8.83 3.75
N PHE A 278 -17.78 -8.88 3.19
CA PHE A 278 -16.76 -9.81 3.61
C PHE A 278 -16.19 -9.48 4.99
N LEU A 279 -15.94 -8.21 5.30
CA LEU A 279 -15.37 -7.78 6.59
C LEU A 279 -16.37 -7.95 7.74
#